data_9b9f1256b2e2682fa082481e78f51e89
#
_entry.id   9b9f1256b2e2682fa082481e78f51e89
#
_cell.length_a   1.000
_cell.length_b   1.000
_cell.length_c   1.000
_cell.angle_alpha   90.00
_cell.angle_beta   90.00
_cell.angle_gamma   90.00
#
_symmetry.space_group_name_H-M   'P 1'
#
loop_
_entity.id
_entity.type
_entity.pdbx_description
1 polymer ?
#
loop_
_entity_poly.entity_id
_entity_poly.type
_entity_poly.pdbx_seq_one_letter_code
_entity_poly.pdbx_strand_id
1 'polypeptide(L)'
;MSDVLLPVFKMLGDYAAKYGVISEGELRLRIKESLESQLREGEREELEKGLGGGLEELIFNSITTREGKLSVFSPDMHTKINYQGEIFYCLPTHRYMSAELECAFLRWSAIKNPPDKLKDVVVDFMHRAGYQIQMQGVRNLDMHICGQYEREHKHKYNYIELFAVKSSDKHLRILIMPSIKFVPYLMSGSGDSDVVSDADVIVVPTEKTPAPFISFFREHDVGEMMIWVADAERRTLDPFIGIPEDKDIESNFANPDRARRAVSVWMKKMRIPDF
;
A
#
# COMPACT_ATOMS: atom_id res chain seq x y z
N MET A 1 22.90 -20.83 19.27
CA MET A 1 21.85 -20.38 18.36
C MET A 1 20.99 -19.28 18.97
N SER A 2 20.45 -19.41 20.19
CA SER A 2 19.60 -18.38 20.80
C SER A 2 20.28 -17.02 20.99
N ASP A 3 21.57 -17.00 21.37
CA ASP A 3 22.29 -15.76 21.67
C ASP A 3 22.59 -14.94 20.40
N VAL A 4 22.87 -15.60 19.28
CA VAL A 4 23.16 -14.96 18.00
C VAL A 4 21.90 -14.30 17.40
N LEU A 5 20.72 -14.91 17.59
CA LEU A 5 19.44 -14.38 17.10
C LEU A 5 18.77 -13.39 18.07
N LEU A 6 19.31 -13.22 19.28
CA LEU A 6 18.74 -12.32 20.28
C LEU A 6 18.58 -10.87 19.79
N PRO A 7 19.56 -10.25 19.11
CA PRO A 7 19.39 -8.90 18.57
C PRO A 7 18.28 -8.81 17.52
N VAL A 8 18.15 -9.84 16.68
CA VAL A 8 17.07 -9.93 15.66
C VAL A 8 15.70 -9.95 16.34
N PHE A 9 15.50 -10.83 17.32
CA PHE A 9 14.22 -10.91 18.04
C PHE A 9 13.90 -9.65 18.85
N LYS A 10 14.91 -9.00 19.43
CA LYS A 10 14.71 -7.74 20.13
C LYS A 10 14.21 -6.66 19.18
N MET A 11 14.83 -6.52 18.03
CA MET A 11 14.44 -5.55 17.01
C MET A 11 13.01 -5.80 16.48
N LEU A 12 12.66 -7.08 16.24
CA LEU A 12 11.32 -7.47 15.83
C LEU A 12 10.28 -7.28 16.96
N GLY A 13 10.67 -7.53 18.20
CA GLY A 13 9.84 -7.28 19.38
C GLY A 13 9.53 -5.80 19.58
N ASP A 14 10.53 -4.93 19.46
CA ASP A 14 10.35 -3.48 19.54
C ASP A 14 9.42 -2.98 18.41
N TYR A 15 9.59 -3.53 17.20
CA TYR A 15 8.73 -3.21 16.06
C TYR A 15 7.28 -3.68 16.29
N ALA A 16 7.08 -4.91 16.77
CA ALA A 16 5.77 -5.44 17.09
C ALA A 16 5.07 -4.67 18.23
N ALA A 17 5.83 -4.31 19.26
CA ALA A 17 5.32 -3.50 20.36
C ALA A 17 4.88 -2.10 19.91
N LYS A 18 5.59 -1.51 18.95
CA LYS A 18 5.26 -0.19 18.40
C LYS A 18 3.96 -0.19 17.61
N TYR A 19 3.73 -1.22 16.79
CA TYR A 19 2.63 -1.20 15.81
C TYR A 19 1.46 -2.11 16.18
N GLY A 20 1.67 -3.14 16.98
CA GLY A 20 0.62 -4.05 17.45
C GLY A 20 -0.01 -4.95 16.37
N VAL A 21 -0.18 -4.42 15.16
CA VAL A 21 -0.74 -5.09 13.98
C VAL A 21 0.22 -4.91 12.80
N ILE A 22 0.65 -6.02 12.18
CA ILE A 22 1.64 -6.02 11.11
C ILE A 22 1.17 -6.97 10.00
N SER A 23 1.28 -6.53 8.72
CA SER A 23 0.97 -7.41 7.60
C SER A 23 2.01 -8.53 7.46
N GLU A 24 1.61 -9.66 6.88
CA GLU A 24 2.54 -10.76 6.58
C GLU A 24 3.74 -10.29 5.75
N GLY A 25 3.47 -9.53 4.70
CA GLY A 25 4.54 -9.01 3.83
C GLY A 25 5.47 -8.06 4.54
N GLU A 26 4.95 -7.17 5.39
CA GLU A 26 5.75 -6.26 6.20
C GLU A 26 6.60 -7.01 7.24
N LEU A 27 6.01 -8.00 7.92
CA LEU A 27 6.74 -8.82 8.91
C LEU A 27 7.90 -9.57 8.25
N ARG A 28 7.67 -10.19 7.09
CA ARG A 28 8.72 -10.88 6.33
C ARG A 28 9.83 -9.91 5.89
N LEU A 29 9.47 -8.72 5.43
CA LEU A 29 10.43 -7.67 5.10
C LEU A 29 11.29 -7.28 6.31
N ARG A 30 10.67 -7.07 7.49
CA ARG A 30 11.37 -6.72 8.73
C ARG A 30 12.27 -7.84 9.24
N ILE A 31 11.88 -9.10 9.08
CA ILE A 31 12.72 -10.25 9.40
C ILE A 31 14.00 -10.21 8.54
N LYS A 32 13.83 -10.04 7.23
CA LYS A 32 14.95 -9.96 6.29
C LYS A 32 15.91 -8.81 6.64
N GLU A 33 15.39 -7.59 6.81
CA GLU A 33 16.17 -6.41 7.19
C GLU A 33 16.87 -6.59 8.54
N SER A 34 16.21 -7.22 9.52
CA SER A 34 16.80 -7.50 10.82
C SER A 34 17.95 -8.51 10.73
N LEU A 35 17.80 -9.55 9.91
CA LEU A 35 18.87 -10.52 9.67
C LEU A 35 20.07 -9.86 8.97
N GLU A 36 19.82 -9.06 7.93
CA GLU A 36 20.86 -8.36 7.18
C GLU A 36 21.62 -7.33 8.05
N SER A 37 20.93 -6.69 8.99
CA SER A 37 21.53 -5.66 9.85
C SER A 37 22.25 -6.22 11.09
N GLN A 38 21.81 -7.36 11.61
CA GLN A 38 22.29 -7.90 12.89
C GLN A 38 23.26 -9.07 12.74
N LEU A 39 23.25 -9.76 11.61
CA LEU A 39 24.13 -10.90 11.36
C LEU A 39 25.18 -10.59 10.28
N ARG A 40 26.39 -11.06 10.50
CA ARG A 40 27.41 -11.09 9.45
C ARG A 40 27.07 -12.20 8.45
N GLU A 41 27.49 -12.04 7.21
CA GLU A 41 27.19 -13.00 6.14
C GLU A 41 27.62 -14.43 6.49
N GLY A 42 28.80 -14.62 7.06
CA GLY A 42 29.28 -15.93 7.53
C GLY A 42 28.46 -16.54 8.67
N GLU A 43 27.98 -15.72 9.61
CA GLU A 43 27.10 -16.16 10.71
C GLU A 43 25.74 -16.62 10.19
N ARG A 44 25.21 -15.90 9.21
CA ARG A 44 23.95 -16.26 8.54
C ARG A 44 24.09 -17.60 7.82
N GLU A 45 25.14 -17.79 7.03
CA GLU A 45 25.39 -19.04 6.31
C GLU A 45 25.57 -20.25 7.25
N GLU A 46 26.26 -20.08 8.38
CA GLU A 46 26.43 -21.15 9.38
C GLU A 46 25.10 -21.54 10.02
N LEU A 47 24.26 -20.54 10.36
CA LEU A 47 22.91 -20.79 10.90
C LEU A 47 22.02 -21.50 9.87
N GLU A 48 22.02 -21.07 8.62
CA GLU A 48 21.23 -21.68 7.55
C GLU A 48 21.68 -23.13 7.27
N LYS A 49 22.98 -23.41 7.27
CA LYS A 49 23.52 -24.78 7.16
C LYS A 49 23.10 -25.66 8.35
N GLY A 50 23.20 -25.11 9.56
CA GLY A 50 22.83 -25.83 10.79
C GLY A 50 21.34 -26.15 10.92
N LEU A 51 20.47 -25.34 10.29
CA LEU A 51 19.01 -25.48 10.33
C LEU A 51 18.44 -26.18 9.09
N GLY A 52 19.28 -26.54 8.12
CA GLY A 52 18.80 -27.12 6.86
C GLY A 52 18.14 -26.12 5.92
N GLY A 53 18.41 -24.82 6.07
CA GLY A 53 17.85 -23.73 5.31
C GLY A 53 16.59 -23.13 5.95
N GLY A 54 16.11 -22.00 5.40
CA GLY A 54 14.84 -21.41 5.80
C GLY A 54 14.86 -20.62 7.11
N LEU A 55 15.98 -19.97 7.46
CA LEU A 55 16.10 -19.17 8.69
C LEU A 55 15.00 -18.10 8.79
N GLU A 56 14.68 -17.41 7.71
CA GLU A 56 13.58 -16.42 7.66
C GLU A 56 12.22 -17.06 8.02
N GLU A 57 11.93 -18.24 7.48
CA GLU A 57 10.69 -18.96 7.74
C GLU A 57 10.62 -19.47 9.19
N LEU A 58 11.72 -19.93 9.75
CA LEU A 58 11.79 -20.35 11.15
C LEU A 58 11.52 -19.18 12.10
N ILE A 59 12.09 -17.99 11.84
CA ILE A 59 11.83 -16.79 12.63
C ILE A 59 10.37 -16.36 12.46
N PHE A 60 9.87 -16.37 11.22
CA PHE A 60 8.48 -16.03 10.95
C PHE A 60 7.51 -16.95 11.72
N ASN A 61 7.73 -18.27 11.67
CA ASN A 61 6.92 -19.24 12.40
C ASN A 61 7.05 -19.09 13.93
N SER A 62 8.25 -18.76 14.43
CA SER A 62 8.47 -18.48 15.86
C SER A 62 7.65 -17.28 16.38
N ILE A 63 7.32 -16.33 15.51
CA ILE A 63 6.54 -15.12 15.83
C ILE A 63 5.05 -15.37 15.66
N THR A 64 4.66 -16.11 14.61
CA THR A 64 3.26 -16.22 14.16
C THR A 64 2.55 -17.49 14.59
N THR A 65 3.27 -18.46 15.17
CA THR A 65 2.70 -19.70 15.67
C THR A 65 2.98 -19.89 17.15
N ARG A 66 2.13 -20.66 17.84
CA ARG A 66 2.32 -21.01 19.26
C ARG A 66 3.40 -22.05 19.46
N GLU A 67 3.68 -22.83 18.43
CA GLU A 67 4.65 -23.91 18.43
C GLU A 67 5.98 -23.41 17.85
N GLY A 68 7.09 -23.87 18.39
CA GLY A 68 8.41 -23.57 17.79
C GLY A 68 9.03 -22.24 18.17
N LYS A 69 8.71 -21.67 19.34
CA LYS A 69 9.41 -20.47 19.83
C LYS A 69 10.92 -20.68 19.88
N LEU A 70 11.65 -19.91 19.12
CA LEU A 70 13.13 -19.92 19.09
C LEU A 70 13.74 -19.06 20.20
N SER A 71 12.97 -18.11 20.75
CA SER A 71 13.43 -17.19 21.78
C SER A 71 12.29 -16.74 22.67
N VAL A 72 12.57 -16.48 23.95
CA VAL A 72 11.64 -15.85 24.91
C VAL A 72 11.33 -14.40 24.50
N PHE A 73 12.16 -13.78 23.68
CA PHE A 73 11.97 -12.44 23.16
C PHE A 73 11.19 -12.41 21.83
N SER A 74 10.81 -13.58 21.30
CA SER A 74 9.97 -13.64 20.10
C SER A 74 8.59 -13.02 20.40
N PRO A 75 8.14 -12.00 19.64
CA PRO A 75 6.83 -11.41 19.85
C PRO A 75 5.72 -12.43 19.57
N ASP A 76 4.66 -12.39 20.38
CA ASP A 76 3.51 -13.29 20.26
C ASP A 76 2.46 -12.73 19.31
N MET A 77 2.64 -12.88 18.02
CA MET A 77 1.71 -12.38 16.99
C MET A 77 0.90 -13.53 16.38
N HIS A 78 0.23 -14.33 17.20
CA HIS A 78 -0.46 -15.54 16.75
C HIS A 78 -1.87 -15.31 16.18
N THR A 79 -2.42 -14.12 16.34
CA THR A 79 -3.77 -13.81 15.82
C THR A 79 -3.65 -13.39 14.37
N LYS A 80 -4.19 -14.22 13.47
CA LYS A 80 -4.20 -14.01 12.02
C LYS A 80 -5.55 -13.44 11.57
N ILE A 81 -5.53 -12.33 10.81
CA ILE A 81 -6.72 -11.66 10.29
C ILE A 81 -6.53 -11.39 8.81
N ASN A 82 -7.57 -11.66 8.00
CA ASN A 82 -7.61 -11.21 6.61
C ASN A 82 -8.36 -9.87 6.55
N TYR A 83 -7.70 -8.84 6.04
CA TYR A 83 -8.28 -7.52 5.88
C TYR A 83 -7.90 -6.95 4.52
N GLN A 84 -8.88 -6.52 3.72
CA GLN A 84 -8.68 -5.95 2.38
C GLN A 84 -7.85 -6.84 1.42
N GLY A 85 -7.90 -8.16 1.62
CA GLY A 85 -7.14 -9.14 0.81
C GLY A 85 -5.69 -9.37 1.24
N GLU A 86 -5.24 -8.69 2.29
CA GLU A 86 -3.94 -8.91 2.91
C GLU A 86 -4.08 -9.64 4.24
N ILE A 87 -3.05 -10.39 4.62
CA ILE A 87 -2.98 -11.11 5.88
C ILE A 87 -2.24 -10.25 6.90
N PHE A 88 -2.83 -10.10 8.09
CA PHE A 88 -2.23 -9.40 9.23
C PHE A 88 -2.07 -10.33 10.42
N TYR A 89 -1.02 -10.10 11.16
CA TYR A 89 -0.75 -10.73 12.44
C TYR A 89 -0.82 -9.67 13.54
N CYS A 90 -1.46 -10.01 14.66
CA CYS A 90 -1.73 -9.08 15.74
C CYS A 90 -1.17 -9.58 17.07
N LEU A 91 -0.67 -8.65 17.88
CA LEU A 91 -0.48 -8.92 19.31
C LEU A 91 -1.83 -9.23 19.96
N PRO A 92 -1.89 -10.07 21.01
CA PRO A 92 -3.15 -10.46 21.67
C PRO A 92 -4.01 -9.28 22.12
N THR A 93 -3.38 -8.16 22.46
CA THR A 93 -4.03 -6.93 22.93
C THR A 93 -4.67 -6.09 21.81
N HIS A 94 -4.35 -6.37 20.52
CA HIS A 94 -4.74 -5.54 19.36
C HIS A 94 -5.75 -6.20 18.40
N ARG A 95 -6.18 -7.41 18.69
CA ARG A 95 -6.96 -8.26 17.76
C ARG A 95 -8.37 -7.77 17.39
N TYR A 96 -8.90 -6.76 18.08
CA TYR A 96 -10.29 -6.29 17.89
C TYR A 96 -10.39 -4.85 17.35
N MET A 97 -9.30 -4.24 16.93
CA MET A 97 -9.30 -2.83 16.59
C MET A 97 -9.26 -2.62 15.07
N SER A 98 -10.41 -2.30 14.48
CA SER A 98 -10.54 -2.04 13.03
C SER A 98 -9.68 -0.86 12.55
N ALA A 99 -9.54 0.17 13.38
CA ALA A 99 -8.69 1.32 13.07
C ALA A 99 -7.21 0.95 12.94
N GLU A 100 -6.71 0.02 13.77
CA GLU A 100 -5.32 -0.46 13.70
C GLU A 100 -5.08 -1.33 12.47
N LEU A 101 -6.08 -2.12 12.04
CA LEU A 101 -6.02 -2.86 10.78
C LEU A 101 -5.96 -1.92 9.58
N GLU A 102 -6.73 -0.83 9.59
CA GLU A 102 -6.66 0.19 8.55
C GLU A 102 -5.28 0.88 8.54
N CYS A 103 -4.77 1.28 9.69
CA CYS A 103 -3.43 1.86 9.82
C CYS A 103 -2.35 0.90 9.29
N ALA A 104 -2.41 -0.38 9.68
CA ALA A 104 -1.47 -1.39 9.22
C ALA A 104 -1.58 -1.64 7.71
N PHE A 105 -2.79 -1.62 7.15
CA PHE A 105 -3.02 -1.73 5.70
C PHE A 105 -2.39 -0.55 4.95
N LEU A 106 -2.62 0.67 5.40
CA LEU A 106 -2.06 1.87 4.78
C LEU A 106 -0.54 1.88 4.86
N ARG A 107 0.03 1.55 6.02
CA ARG A 107 1.47 1.44 6.22
C ARG A 107 2.08 0.40 5.26
N TRP A 108 1.49 -0.78 5.17
CA TRP A 108 1.94 -1.82 4.26
C TRP A 108 1.80 -1.39 2.80
N SER A 109 0.70 -0.77 2.42
CA SER A 109 0.49 -0.26 1.06
C SER A 109 1.57 0.73 0.64
N ALA A 110 1.95 1.64 1.54
CA ALA A 110 3.02 2.61 1.27
C ALA A 110 4.40 1.96 1.11
N ILE A 111 4.69 0.90 1.89
CA ILE A 111 5.94 0.13 1.79
C ILE A 111 5.97 -0.69 0.49
N LYS A 112 4.87 -1.38 0.19
CA LYS A 112 4.75 -2.27 -0.96
C LYS A 112 4.74 -1.51 -2.30
N ASN A 113 4.03 -0.39 -2.33
CA ASN A 113 3.78 0.40 -3.52
C ASN A 113 4.29 1.85 -3.35
N PRO A 114 5.59 2.08 -3.18
CA PRO A 114 6.09 3.43 -3.12
C PRO A 114 5.74 4.17 -4.42
N PRO A 115 5.23 5.43 -4.35
CA PRO A 115 4.75 6.18 -5.52
C PRO A 115 5.79 6.32 -6.65
N ASP A 116 7.08 6.29 -6.33
CA ASP A 116 8.16 6.34 -7.32
C ASP A 116 8.13 5.17 -8.32
N LYS A 117 7.74 3.97 -7.88
CA LYS A 117 7.60 2.82 -8.78
C LYS A 117 6.46 2.99 -9.80
N LEU A 118 5.39 3.68 -9.41
CA LEU A 118 4.25 3.96 -10.29
C LEU A 118 4.53 5.16 -11.20
N LYS A 119 5.32 6.13 -10.72
CA LYS A 119 5.66 7.33 -11.46
C LYS A 119 6.20 7.02 -12.86
N ASP A 120 7.16 6.11 -12.96
CA ASP A 120 7.79 5.78 -14.23
C ASP A 120 6.79 5.21 -15.24
N VAL A 121 5.83 4.40 -14.77
CA VAL A 121 4.74 3.87 -15.62
C VAL A 121 3.84 4.99 -16.12
N VAL A 122 3.49 5.93 -15.25
CA VAL A 122 2.63 7.07 -15.59
C VAL A 122 3.34 8.01 -16.57
N VAL A 123 4.60 8.34 -16.33
CA VAL A 123 5.41 9.20 -17.20
C VAL A 123 5.54 8.60 -18.59
N ASP A 124 5.89 7.30 -18.69
CA ASP A 124 5.99 6.60 -19.97
C ASP A 124 4.64 6.59 -20.73
N PHE A 125 3.54 6.38 -20.01
CA PHE A 125 2.20 6.43 -20.59
C PHE A 125 1.88 7.84 -21.13
N MET A 126 2.11 8.87 -20.33
CA MET A 126 1.82 10.26 -20.73
C MET A 126 2.64 10.69 -21.94
N HIS A 127 3.92 10.31 -22.00
CA HIS A 127 4.76 10.57 -23.17
C HIS A 127 4.22 9.90 -24.44
N ARG A 128 3.77 8.63 -24.34
CA ARG A 128 3.14 7.92 -25.48
C ARG A 128 1.84 8.58 -25.92
N ALA A 129 1.09 9.17 -24.99
CA ALA A 129 -0.12 9.92 -25.28
C ALA A 129 0.18 11.36 -25.80
N GLY A 130 1.45 11.72 -25.98
CA GLY A 130 1.87 13.01 -26.51
C GLY A 130 1.91 14.14 -25.48
N TYR A 131 1.88 13.82 -24.19
CA TYR A 131 2.02 14.80 -23.10
C TYR A 131 3.49 14.95 -22.69
N GLN A 132 3.84 16.14 -22.24
CA GLN A 132 5.12 16.44 -21.62
C GLN A 132 4.91 16.71 -20.13
N ILE A 133 5.76 16.13 -19.28
CA ILE A 133 5.74 16.40 -17.85
C ILE A 133 6.51 17.68 -17.57
N GLN A 134 5.79 18.73 -17.14
CA GLN A 134 6.38 20.05 -16.85
C GLN A 134 6.81 20.19 -15.40
N MET A 135 6.08 19.58 -14.46
CA MET A 135 6.38 19.64 -13.05
C MET A 135 6.16 18.28 -12.42
N GLN A 136 7.05 17.91 -11.52
CA GLN A 136 6.88 16.75 -10.64
C GLN A 136 7.33 17.11 -9.23
N GLY A 137 6.62 16.61 -8.24
CA GLY A 137 6.97 16.85 -6.84
C GLY A 137 6.54 15.72 -5.95
N VAL A 138 7.36 15.43 -4.92
CA VAL A 138 6.97 14.56 -3.81
C VAL A 138 6.27 15.43 -2.78
N ARG A 139 5.06 15.07 -2.42
CA ARG A 139 4.26 15.73 -1.40
C ARG A 139 4.08 14.80 -0.20
N ASN A 140 3.88 15.39 0.96
CA ASN A 140 3.60 14.65 2.17
C ASN A 140 2.11 14.74 2.49
N LEU A 141 1.53 13.59 2.80
CA LEU A 141 0.19 13.48 3.36
C LEU A 141 0.31 13.21 4.85
N ASP A 142 -0.07 14.18 5.66
CA ASP A 142 -0.15 14.03 7.11
C ASP A 142 -1.48 13.35 7.44
N MET A 143 -1.42 12.12 7.93
CA MET A 143 -2.60 11.36 8.27
C MET A 143 -2.73 11.20 9.78
N HIS A 144 -3.89 11.63 10.29
CA HIS A 144 -4.31 11.38 11.66
C HIS A 144 -5.22 10.15 11.70
N ILE A 145 -4.64 8.97 11.69
CA ILE A 145 -5.41 7.74 11.83
C ILE A 145 -5.49 7.43 13.32
N CYS A 146 -6.67 7.60 13.89
CA CYS A 146 -6.91 7.44 15.32
C CYS A 146 -6.98 5.96 15.71
N GLY A 147 -5.85 5.28 15.85
CA GLY A 147 -5.74 4.10 16.69
C GLY A 147 -5.57 4.50 18.16
N GLN A 148 -6.09 3.73 19.09
CA GLN A 148 -6.01 4.03 20.53
C GLN A 148 -4.56 4.05 21.04
N TYR A 149 -3.65 3.37 20.36
CA TYR A 149 -2.24 3.23 20.70
C TYR A 149 -1.30 4.08 19.84
N GLU A 150 -1.76 4.53 18.66
CA GLU A 150 -0.96 5.38 17.75
C GLU A 150 -1.29 6.88 17.86
N ARG A 151 -1.95 7.32 18.94
CA ARG A 151 -2.38 8.72 19.14
C ARG A 151 -1.25 9.75 19.07
N GLU A 152 0.00 9.34 19.22
CA GLU A 152 1.16 10.23 19.23
C GLU A 152 1.95 10.22 17.90
N HIS A 153 1.60 9.35 16.95
CA HIS A 153 2.35 9.23 15.71
C HIS A 153 1.57 9.81 14.54
N LYS A 154 1.96 11.02 14.13
CA LYS A 154 1.61 11.54 12.81
C LYS A 154 2.30 10.67 11.77
N HIS A 155 1.55 9.88 11.04
CA HIS A 155 2.08 9.13 9.90
C HIS A 155 2.19 10.08 8.71
N LYS A 156 3.41 10.23 8.19
CA LYS A 156 3.68 10.96 6.95
C LYS A 156 3.82 9.96 5.83
N TYR A 157 2.94 10.05 4.87
CA TYR A 157 3.01 9.27 3.66
C TYR A 157 3.31 10.16 2.46
N ASN A 158 4.07 9.64 1.52
CA ASN A 158 4.41 10.38 0.33
C ASN A 158 3.42 10.04 -0.79
N TYR A 159 3.06 11.06 -1.57
CA TYR A 159 2.44 10.90 -2.86
C TYR A 159 3.20 11.75 -3.89
N ILE A 160 3.01 11.48 -5.17
CA ILE A 160 3.66 12.24 -6.24
C ILE A 160 2.61 13.03 -6.99
N GLU A 161 2.91 14.29 -7.23
CA GLU A 161 2.14 15.19 -8.06
C GLU A 161 2.88 15.42 -9.38
N LEU A 162 2.16 15.23 -10.51
CA LEU A 162 2.66 15.50 -11.85
C LEU A 162 1.75 16.47 -12.55
N PHE A 163 2.35 17.37 -13.33
CA PHE A 163 1.66 18.21 -14.31
C PHE A 163 2.06 17.78 -15.72
N ALA A 164 1.10 17.28 -16.46
CA ALA A 164 1.26 16.82 -17.82
C ALA A 164 0.58 17.80 -18.79
N VAL A 165 1.29 18.28 -19.79
CA VAL A 165 0.79 19.27 -20.76
C VAL A 165 0.98 18.76 -22.18
N LYS A 166 -0.07 18.84 -23.00
CA LYS A 166 -0.05 18.49 -24.43
C LYS A 166 -0.17 19.73 -25.32
N SER A 167 -0.99 20.71 -24.88
CA SER A 167 -1.19 22.01 -25.54
C SER A 167 -1.60 23.03 -24.49
N SER A 168 -1.77 24.31 -24.87
CA SER A 168 -2.15 25.38 -23.95
C SER A 168 -3.47 25.13 -23.20
N ASP A 169 -4.36 24.37 -23.80
CA ASP A 169 -5.72 24.05 -23.35
C ASP A 169 -5.89 22.59 -22.88
N LYS A 170 -4.85 21.75 -23.04
CA LYS A 170 -4.87 20.36 -22.61
C LYS A 170 -3.76 20.10 -21.60
N HIS A 171 -4.11 20.13 -20.35
CA HIS A 171 -3.23 19.81 -19.23
C HIS A 171 -3.95 18.86 -18.26
N LEU A 172 -3.18 18.08 -17.53
CA LEU A 172 -3.68 17.16 -16.52
C LEU A 172 -2.81 17.28 -15.26
N ARG A 173 -3.50 17.41 -14.13
CA ARG A 173 -2.91 17.29 -12.80
C ARG A 173 -3.13 15.88 -12.29
N ILE A 174 -2.05 15.14 -12.10
CA ILE A 174 -2.06 13.72 -11.78
C ILE A 174 -1.47 13.52 -10.40
N LEU A 175 -2.19 12.81 -9.53
CA LEU A 175 -1.71 12.40 -8.20
C LEU A 175 -1.47 10.90 -8.18
N ILE A 176 -0.28 10.47 -7.75
CA ILE A 176 0.10 9.06 -7.66
C ILE A 176 0.15 8.66 -6.19
N MET A 177 -0.70 7.69 -5.83
CA MET A 177 -0.92 7.25 -4.46
C MET A 177 -0.53 5.79 -4.23
N PRO A 178 -0.11 5.38 -3.01
CA PRO A 178 0.23 3.99 -2.70
C PRO A 178 -0.96 3.02 -2.70
N SER A 179 -2.18 3.51 -2.54
CA SER A 179 -3.44 2.75 -2.60
C SER A 179 -4.62 3.70 -2.73
N ILE A 180 -5.77 3.20 -3.24
CA ILE A 180 -7.04 3.93 -3.28
C ILE A 180 -7.50 4.38 -1.88
N LYS A 181 -7.13 3.65 -0.85
CA LYS A 181 -7.48 3.93 0.55
C LYS A 181 -6.83 5.21 1.11
N PHE A 182 -5.86 5.82 0.41
CA PHE A 182 -5.29 7.10 0.77
C PHE A 182 -6.12 8.30 0.28
N VAL A 183 -6.94 8.11 -0.75
CA VAL A 183 -7.72 9.18 -1.37
C VAL A 183 -8.65 9.90 -0.39
N PRO A 184 -9.40 9.22 0.51
CA PRO A 184 -10.27 9.90 1.47
C PRO A 184 -9.54 10.84 2.42
N TYR A 185 -8.32 10.47 2.82
CA TYR A 185 -7.52 11.31 3.72
C TYR A 185 -7.00 12.56 3.02
N LEU A 186 -6.73 12.47 1.73
CA LEU A 186 -6.39 13.63 0.94
C LEU A 186 -7.60 14.55 0.76
N MET A 187 -8.80 13.99 0.56
CA MET A 187 -10.06 14.74 0.42
C MET A 187 -10.49 15.42 1.73
N SER A 188 -10.21 14.80 2.89
CA SER A 188 -10.60 15.28 4.21
C SER A 188 -9.53 16.12 4.93
N GLY A 189 -8.34 16.25 4.35
CA GLY A 189 -7.17 16.83 4.99
C GLY A 189 -7.31 18.32 5.30
N SER A 190 -7.00 18.66 6.52
CA SER A 190 -7.16 19.96 7.16
C SER A 190 -6.11 21.02 6.76
N GLY A 191 -5.46 20.90 5.61
CA GLY A 191 -4.42 21.85 5.20
C GLY A 191 -4.38 22.21 3.71
N ASP A 192 -4.70 21.25 2.86
CA ASP A 192 -4.63 21.39 1.39
C ASP A 192 -5.87 20.79 0.73
N SER A 193 -7.06 21.13 1.22
CA SER A 193 -8.34 20.67 0.62
C SER A 193 -8.47 21.03 -0.86
N ASP A 194 -7.76 22.07 -1.29
CA ASP A 194 -7.72 22.49 -2.70
C ASP A 194 -6.92 21.53 -3.59
N VAL A 195 -6.10 20.66 -3.00
CA VAL A 195 -5.22 19.76 -3.77
C VAL A 195 -6.00 18.68 -4.51
N VAL A 196 -7.06 18.14 -3.91
CA VAL A 196 -7.86 17.06 -4.53
C VAL A 196 -8.94 17.61 -5.44
N SER A 197 -9.54 18.76 -5.07
CA SER A 197 -10.58 19.39 -5.88
C SER A 197 -10.08 19.73 -7.29
N ASP A 198 -8.78 19.94 -7.43
CA ASP A 198 -8.15 20.36 -8.69
C ASP A 198 -7.39 19.21 -9.41
N ALA A 199 -7.44 17.99 -8.88
CA ALA A 199 -6.81 16.85 -9.53
C ALA A 199 -7.72 16.27 -10.60
N ASP A 200 -7.20 16.15 -11.83
CA ASP A 200 -7.92 15.52 -12.93
C ASP A 200 -7.86 14.00 -12.83
N VAL A 201 -6.75 13.47 -12.34
CA VAL A 201 -6.49 12.03 -12.30
C VAL A 201 -5.82 11.63 -11.00
N ILE A 202 -6.33 10.56 -10.38
CA ILE A 202 -5.62 9.83 -9.34
C ILE A 202 -5.12 8.49 -9.89
N VAL A 203 -3.85 8.20 -9.74
CA VAL A 203 -3.25 6.91 -10.09
C VAL A 203 -2.97 6.12 -8.84
N VAL A 204 -3.44 4.89 -8.82
CA VAL A 204 -3.27 3.93 -7.72
C VAL A 204 -2.73 2.60 -8.24
N PRO A 205 -2.03 1.80 -7.43
CA PRO A 205 -1.55 0.49 -7.85
C PRO A 205 -2.67 -0.52 -8.02
N THR A 206 -2.38 -1.60 -8.75
CA THR A 206 -3.17 -2.82 -8.69
C THR A 206 -3.16 -3.41 -7.29
N GLU A 207 -4.30 -3.90 -6.83
CA GLU A 207 -4.44 -4.57 -5.54
C GLU A 207 -4.64 -6.09 -5.73
N LYS A 208 -4.28 -6.89 -4.74
CA LYS A 208 -4.49 -8.36 -4.78
C LYS A 208 -5.95 -8.76 -4.95
N THR A 209 -6.85 -7.96 -4.38
CA THR A 209 -8.30 -8.17 -4.44
C THR A 209 -9.01 -6.86 -4.74
N PRO A 210 -10.25 -6.88 -5.22
CA PRO A 210 -11.04 -5.66 -5.41
C PRO A 210 -11.55 -5.03 -4.10
N ALA A 211 -11.30 -5.64 -2.95
CA ALA A 211 -11.86 -5.20 -1.67
C ALA A 211 -11.56 -3.74 -1.32
N PRO A 212 -10.31 -3.21 -1.48
CA PRO A 212 -10.03 -1.80 -1.21
C PRO A 212 -10.86 -0.84 -2.07
N PHE A 213 -11.04 -1.18 -3.35
CA PHE A 213 -11.85 -0.39 -4.28
C PHE A 213 -13.34 -0.43 -3.92
N ILE A 214 -13.87 -1.63 -3.63
CA ILE A 214 -15.28 -1.80 -3.24
C ILE A 214 -15.58 -1.00 -1.96
N SER A 215 -14.70 -1.08 -0.97
CA SER A 215 -14.84 -0.35 0.29
C SER A 215 -14.83 1.17 0.03
N PHE A 216 -13.88 1.64 -0.78
CA PHE A 216 -13.77 3.05 -1.14
C PHE A 216 -15.06 3.59 -1.81
N PHE A 217 -15.56 2.90 -2.85
CA PHE A 217 -16.75 3.36 -3.59
C PHE A 217 -18.07 3.20 -2.86
N ARG A 218 -18.12 2.47 -1.76
CA ARG A 218 -19.30 2.44 -0.87
C ARG A 218 -19.43 3.70 -0.03
N GLU A 219 -18.31 4.32 0.29
CA GLU A 219 -18.20 5.37 1.30
C GLU A 219 -17.96 6.75 0.68
N HIS A 220 -17.45 6.79 -0.57
CA HIS A 220 -17.01 8.02 -1.20
C HIS A 220 -17.50 8.16 -2.63
N ASP A 221 -17.96 9.37 -2.98
CA ASP A 221 -18.21 9.79 -4.34
C ASP A 221 -16.99 10.59 -4.84
N VAL A 222 -16.52 10.26 -6.03
CA VAL A 222 -15.33 10.89 -6.63
C VAL A 222 -15.68 11.99 -7.63
N GLY A 223 -16.97 12.22 -7.88
CA GLY A 223 -17.43 13.23 -8.84
C GLY A 223 -16.89 12.98 -10.25
N GLU A 224 -16.27 14.01 -10.85
CA GLU A 224 -15.69 13.96 -12.21
C GLU A 224 -14.23 13.45 -12.24
N MET A 225 -13.63 13.17 -11.09
CA MET A 225 -12.25 12.73 -11.00
C MET A 225 -12.04 11.38 -11.67
N MET A 226 -11.00 11.25 -12.46
CA MET A 226 -10.59 9.99 -13.06
C MET A 226 -9.71 9.19 -12.09
N ILE A 227 -9.90 7.88 -12.04
CA ILE A 227 -9.03 6.96 -11.29
C ILE A 227 -8.45 5.95 -12.26
N TRP A 228 -7.12 5.93 -12.35
CA TRP A 228 -6.38 4.97 -13.17
C TRP A 228 -5.62 4.00 -12.27
N VAL A 229 -5.53 2.75 -12.73
CA VAL A 229 -4.84 1.68 -12.01
C VAL A 229 -3.55 1.35 -12.75
N ALA A 230 -2.43 1.49 -12.06
CA ALA A 230 -1.10 1.20 -12.57
C ALA A 230 -0.59 -0.15 -12.05
N ASP A 231 -0.02 -0.95 -12.95
CA ASP A 231 0.73 -2.16 -12.62
C ASP A 231 2.21 -1.89 -12.90
N ALA A 232 3.00 -1.74 -11.82
CA ALA A 232 4.41 -1.45 -11.93
C ALA A 232 5.23 -2.61 -12.50
N GLU A 233 4.81 -3.87 -12.28
CA GLU A 233 5.50 -5.05 -12.77
C GLU A 233 5.26 -5.26 -14.27
N ARG A 234 4.02 -5.12 -14.71
CA ARG A 234 3.62 -5.24 -16.13
C ARG A 234 3.83 -3.95 -16.92
N ARG A 235 4.12 -2.84 -16.24
CA ARG A 235 4.23 -1.49 -16.83
C ARG A 235 2.98 -1.11 -17.63
N THR A 236 1.80 -1.41 -17.10
CA THR A 236 0.51 -1.09 -17.71
C THR A 236 -0.25 -0.06 -16.88
N LEU A 237 -1.10 0.70 -17.55
CA LEU A 237 -2.03 1.65 -16.97
C LEU A 237 -3.40 1.40 -17.57
N ASP A 238 -4.41 1.24 -16.71
CA ASP A 238 -5.79 1.00 -17.12
C ASP A 238 -6.72 2.04 -16.47
N PRO A 239 -7.71 2.59 -17.19
CA PRO A 239 -8.70 3.46 -16.59
C PRO A 239 -9.63 2.64 -15.71
N PHE A 240 -9.84 3.08 -14.48
CA PHE A 240 -10.78 2.45 -13.57
C PHE A 240 -12.10 3.22 -13.50
N ILE A 241 -12.02 4.54 -13.29
CA ILE A 241 -13.15 5.46 -13.34
C ILE A 241 -12.78 6.66 -14.20
N GLY A 242 -13.76 7.14 -14.93
CA GLY A 242 -13.61 8.26 -15.85
C GLY A 242 -12.73 7.90 -17.04
N ILE A 243 -13.13 8.37 -18.21
CA ILE A 243 -12.38 8.19 -19.43
C ILE A 243 -12.09 9.56 -19.97
N PRO A 244 -10.81 9.86 -20.21
CA PRO A 244 -10.46 11.14 -20.80
C PRO A 244 -11.11 11.30 -22.17
N GLU A 245 -11.52 12.51 -22.49
CA GLU A 245 -12.04 12.85 -23.82
C GLU A 245 -10.95 12.79 -24.90
N ASP A 246 -9.67 12.79 -24.48
CA ASP A 246 -8.54 12.69 -25.39
C ASP A 246 -8.37 11.26 -25.89
N LYS A 247 -8.71 11.04 -27.17
CA LYS A 247 -8.61 9.73 -27.83
C LYS A 247 -7.20 9.19 -27.89
N ASP A 248 -6.18 10.03 -27.86
CA ASP A 248 -4.80 9.58 -27.83
C ASP A 248 -4.45 8.96 -26.48
N ILE A 249 -4.95 9.53 -25.38
CA ILE A 249 -4.84 8.92 -24.05
C ILE A 249 -5.63 7.60 -24.01
N GLU A 250 -6.87 7.62 -24.48
CA GLU A 250 -7.73 6.43 -24.48
C GLU A 250 -7.07 5.27 -25.24
N SER A 251 -6.49 5.54 -26.40
CA SER A 251 -5.83 4.53 -27.24
C SER A 251 -4.56 3.92 -26.61
N ASN A 252 -3.96 4.60 -25.65
CA ASN A 252 -2.75 4.12 -24.94
C ASN A 252 -3.02 3.27 -23.71
N PHE A 253 -4.28 3.12 -23.26
CA PHE A 253 -4.62 2.19 -22.19
C PHE A 253 -4.44 0.73 -22.61
N ALA A 254 -3.97 -0.11 -21.68
CA ALA A 254 -3.73 -1.52 -21.96
C ALA A 254 -5.04 -2.27 -22.32
N ASN A 255 -6.12 -2.04 -21.60
CA ASN A 255 -7.43 -2.65 -21.85
C ASN A 255 -8.59 -1.81 -21.29
N PRO A 256 -8.97 -0.71 -21.96
CA PRO A 256 -9.99 0.20 -21.47
C PRO A 256 -11.38 -0.47 -21.33
N ASP A 257 -11.76 -1.37 -22.24
CA ASP A 257 -13.06 -2.06 -22.19
C ASP A 257 -13.16 -3.04 -21.02
N ARG A 258 -12.05 -3.67 -20.65
CA ARG A 258 -12.01 -4.57 -19.50
C ARG A 258 -12.19 -3.78 -18.21
N ALA A 259 -11.51 -2.66 -18.06
CA ALA A 259 -11.64 -1.79 -16.90
C ALA A 259 -13.06 -1.24 -16.76
N ARG A 260 -13.67 -0.74 -17.86
CA ARG A 260 -15.08 -0.28 -17.90
C ARG A 260 -16.04 -1.38 -17.46
N ARG A 261 -15.87 -2.62 -17.94
CA ARG A 261 -16.72 -3.76 -17.56
C ARG A 261 -16.56 -4.11 -16.08
N ALA A 262 -15.34 -4.12 -15.56
CA ALA A 262 -15.08 -4.39 -14.16
C ALA A 262 -15.79 -3.36 -13.25
N VAL A 263 -15.65 -2.08 -13.53
CA VAL A 263 -16.34 -1.01 -12.82
C VAL A 263 -17.86 -1.19 -12.88
N SER A 264 -18.42 -1.46 -14.07
CA SER A 264 -19.87 -1.67 -14.21
C SER A 264 -20.39 -2.85 -13.38
N VAL A 265 -19.63 -3.94 -13.30
CA VAL A 265 -20.00 -5.11 -12.47
C VAL A 265 -19.96 -4.75 -10.99
N TRP A 266 -18.94 -4.03 -10.55
CA TRP A 266 -18.79 -3.65 -9.14
C TRP A 266 -19.84 -2.62 -8.72
N MET A 267 -20.12 -1.62 -9.54
CA MET A 267 -21.17 -0.64 -9.29
C MET A 267 -22.56 -1.29 -9.18
N LYS A 268 -22.84 -2.32 -10.00
CA LYS A 268 -24.10 -3.09 -9.88
C LYS A 268 -24.15 -3.87 -8.57
N LYS A 269 -23.06 -4.48 -8.13
CA LYS A 269 -23.01 -5.21 -6.86
C LYS A 269 -23.16 -4.27 -5.65
N MET A 270 -22.67 -3.04 -5.73
CA MET A 270 -22.81 -2.05 -4.66
C MET A 270 -24.24 -1.46 -4.56
N ARG A 271 -25.05 -1.55 -5.63
CA ARG A 271 -26.43 -1.07 -5.64
C ARG A 271 -27.47 -2.08 -5.17
N ILE A 272 -27.03 -3.28 -4.77
CA ILE A 272 -27.94 -4.26 -4.17
C ILE A 272 -28.30 -3.72 -2.78
N PRO A 273 -29.59 -3.40 -2.51
CA PRO A 273 -29.98 -2.89 -1.20
C PRO A 273 -29.65 -3.91 -0.14
N ASP A 274 -29.17 -3.42 0.99
CA ASP A 274 -28.94 -4.22 2.18
C ASP A 274 -30.27 -4.90 2.56
N PHE A 275 -30.20 -6.22 2.75
CA PHE A 275 -31.30 -6.99 3.31
C PHE A 275 -31.34 -6.83 4.81
#